data_c1384bdc298dc502156f56ce445ae21f
#
_entry.id   c1384bdc298dc502156f56ce445ae21f
#
_cell.length_a   1.000
_cell.length_b   1.000
_cell.length_c   1.000
_cell.angle_alpha   90.00
_cell.angle_beta   90.00
_cell.angle_gamma   90.00
#
_symmetry.space_group_name_H-M   'P 1'
#
loop_
_entity.id
_entity.type
_entity.pdbx_description
1 polymer ?
#
loop_
_entity_poly.entity_id
_entity_poly.type
_entity_poly.pdbx_seq_one_letter_code
_entity_poly.pdbx_strand_id
1 'polypeptide(L)'
;MEIFIMKMEADTVIVGTGVGGLFSALCLPRDQKIIMITKSDLESSDSFLAQGGICMLHDKDDYDSYFEDTMKAGHYENRKESVDLMIRSSREIIHDLIGYGVDFQKQETDESGNEAADNGGEKAEIQDIYAFTREGAHSRPRILFHADITGKEITSKLLAQVKQLSNVTLLEYTTMTDIIVENDECKGILAQDKDGNEFEIHAENTIWASGGIGGRYKHSTNFPHLTGDALTISEKHGIRLEHLDYVQIHPTTLYSKKPGRRFLISESVRGEGVVLLNSKK
;
A
#
# COMPACT_ATOMS: atom_id res chain seq x y z
N MET A 1 29.16 -33.00 1.91
CA MET A 1 27.86 -32.94 2.62
C MET A 1 26.98 -32.07 1.76
N GLU A 2 26.10 -32.66 0.96
CA GLU A 2 25.13 -31.90 0.18
C GLU A 2 24.21 -31.23 1.16
N ILE A 3 24.19 -29.90 1.14
CA ILE A 3 23.20 -29.11 1.89
C ILE A 3 21.89 -29.33 1.15
N PHE A 4 20.97 -30.05 1.75
CA PHE A 4 19.62 -30.24 1.19
C PHE A 4 18.83 -28.93 1.39
N ILE A 5 18.80 -28.07 0.37
CA ILE A 5 18.00 -26.86 0.39
C ILE A 5 16.54 -27.28 0.18
N MET A 6 15.66 -26.92 1.10
CA MET A 6 14.21 -27.13 0.96
C MET A 6 13.68 -26.36 -0.25
N LYS A 7 12.85 -27.01 -1.06
CA LYS A 7 12.21 -26.39 -2.23
C LYS A 7 10.71 -26.36 -2.06
N MET A 8 10.13 -25.23 -2.38
CA MET A 8 8.68 -25.03 -2.47
C MET A 8 8.33 -24.65 -3.90
N GLU A 9 7.10 -24.95 -4.32
CA GLU A 9 6.60 -24.61 -5.66
C GLU A 9 5.28 -23.85 -5.55
N ALA A 10 5.08 -22.87 -6.41
CA ALA A 10 3.87 -22.10 -6.55
C ALA A 10 3.71 -21.62 -8.01
N ASP A 11 2.52 -21.18 -8.40
CA ASP A 11 2.32 -20.46 -9.66
C ASP A 11 2.78 -19.02 -9.51
N THR A 12 2.53 -18.44 -8.34
CA THR A 12 2.93 -17.06 -8.03
C THR A 12 3.52 -16.97 -6.62
N VAL A 13 4.68 -16.32 -6.49
CA VAL A 13 5.23 -15.88 -5.19
C VAL A 13 5.06 -14.37 -5.05
N ILE A 14 4.56 -13.94 -3.88
CA ILE A 14 4.35 -12.52 -3.55
C ILE A 14 5.25 -12.16 -2.36
N VAL A 15 6.08 -11.15 -2.55
CA VAL A 15 7.00 -10.66 -1.52
C VAL A 15 6.45 -9.40 -0.88
N GLY A 16 5.93 -9.52 0.33
CA GLY A 16 5.35 -8.45 1.13
C GLY A 16 3.84 -8.55 1.32
N THR A 17 3.39 -8.21 2.53
CA THR A 17 1.99 -8.22 2.99
C THR A 17 1.43 -6.80 3.22
N GLY A 18 2.02 -5.80 2.57
CA GLY A 18 1.40 -4.48 2.44
C GLY A 18 0.21 -4.50 1.47
N VAL A 19 -0.44 -3.37 1.27
CA VAL A 19 -1.62 -3.23 0.41
C VAL A 19 -1.39 -3.80 -0.99
N GLY A 20 -0.20 -3.56 -1.59
CA GLY A 20 0.12 -4.05 -2.93
C GLY A 20 0.13 -5.58 -3.01
N GLY A 21 0.77 -6.26 -2.05
CA GLY A 21 0.82 -7.73 -2.01
C GLY A 21 -0.54 -8.35 -1.70
N LEU A 22 -1.24 -7.85 -0.69
CA LEU A 22 -2.56 -8.36 -0.30
C LEU A 22 -3.60 -8.19 -1.41
N PHE A 23 -3.67 -7.01 -2.03
CA PHE A 23 -4.59 -6.77 -3.11
C PHE A 23 -4.27 -7.62 -4.34
N SER A 24 -2.97 -7.78 -4.68
CA SER A 24 -2.56 -8.67 -5.77
C SER A 24 -3.04 -10.11 -5.53
N ALA A 25 -2.88 -10.64 -4.31
CA ALA A 25 -3.33 -12.00 -3.99
C ALA A 25 -4.86 -12.17 -4.16
N LEU A 26 -5.63 -11.11 -3.86
CA LEU A 26 -7.08 -11.12 -4.04
C LEU A 26 -7.53 -11.02 -5.51
N CYS A 27 -6.70 -10.43 -6.38
CA CYS A 27 -6.97 -10.29 -7.81
C CYS A 27 -6.55 -11.53 -8.63
N LEU A 28 -5.65 -12.37 -8.11
CA LEU A 28 -5.18 -13.55 -8.83
C LEU A 28 -6.25 -14.65 -8.92
N PRO A 29 -6.23 -15.48 -9.98
CA PRO A 29 -7.13 -16.62 -10.14
C PRO A 29 -7.10 -17.57 -8.94
N ARG A 30 -8.25 -18.11 -8.56
CA ARG A 30 -8.39 -18.99 -7.39
C ARG A 30 -7.85 -20.40 -7.57
N ASP A 31 -7.56 -20.81 -8.78
CA ASP A 31 -6.89 -22.06 -9.14
C ASP A 31 -5.36 -21.98 -9.11
N GLN A 32 -4.79 -20.78 -9.01
CA GLN A 32 -3.35 -20.59 -8.83
C GLN A 32 -2.93 -20.86 -7.38
N LYS A 33 -1.84 -21.59 -7.21
CA LYS A 33 -1.16 -21.75 -5.93
C LYS A 33 -0.28 -20.55 -5.66
N ILE A 34 -0.53 -19.85 -4.58
CA ILE A 34 0.15 -18.62 -4.20
C ILE A 34 0.92 -18.82 -2.90
N ILE A 35 2.18 -18.39 -2.87
CA ILE A 35 2.96 -18.28 -1.64
C ILE A 35 3.26 -16.79 -1.40
N MET A 36 2.84 -16.28 -0.25
CA MET A 36 3.19 -14.92 0.18
C MET A 36 4.18 -14.98 1.33
N ILE A 37 5.22 -14.18 1.27
CA ILE A 37 6.21 -14.05 2.34
C ILE A 37 6.21 -12.66 2.92
N THR A 38 6.53 -12.54 4.20
CA THR A 38 6.76 -11.26 4.86
C THR A 38 7.92 -11.33 5.84
N LYS A 39 8.73 -10.29 5.87
CA LYS A 39 9.96 -10.18 6.66
C LYS A 39 9.70 -10.08 8.17
N SER A 40 8.50 -9.66 8.55
CA SER A 40 8.03 -9.58 9.94
C SER A 40 6.71 -10.37 10.09
N ASP A 41 5.86 -9.98 11.04
CA ASP A 41 4.49 -10.46 11.10
C ASP A 41 3.65 -9.91 9.93
N LEU A 42 2.45 -10.47 9.73
CA LEU A 42 1.59 -10.15 8.60
C LEU A 42 1.06 -8.70 8.56
N GLU A 43 1.04 -8.02 9.70
CA GLU A 43 0.49 -6.67 9.83
C GLU A 43 1.57 -5.58 9.82
N SER A 44 2.83 -5.93 10.02
CA SER A 44 3.95 -4.98 10.08
C SER A 44 4.36 -4.46 8.71
N SER A 45 3.48 -3.69 8.06
CA SER A 45 3.72 -3.00 6.79
C SER A 45 3.53 -1.49 6.93
N ASP A 46 4.22 -0.69 6.12
CA ASP A 46 3.99 0.76 6.11
C ASP A 46 2.59 1.13 5.63
N SER A 47 1.97 0.27 4.81
CA SER A 47 0.56 0.43 4.45
C SER A 47 -0.36 0.42 5.67
N PHE A 48 -0.07 -0.43 6.66
CA PHE A 48 -0.82 -0.46 7.92
C PHE A 48 -0.65 0.83 8.75
N LEU A 49 0.47 1.52 8.59
CA LEU A 49 0.76 2.76 9.33
C LEU A 49 0.20 4.01 8.67
N ALA A 50 -0.31 3.93 7.46
CA ALA A 50 -0.81 5.08 6.72
C ALA A 50 -2.03 5.69 7.41
N GLN A 51 -1.95 6.99 7.74
CA GLN A 51 -2.99 7.72 8.46
C GLN A 51 -3.97 8.41 7.52
N GLY A 52 -3.48 8.95 6.41
CA GLY A 52 -4.29 9.66 5.43
C GLY A 52 -5.45 8.83 4.86
N GLY A 53 -5.82 9.09 3.64
CA GLY A 53 -6.89 8.35 2.99
C GLY A 53 -6.48 7.82 1.63
N ILE A 54 -7.46 7.43 0.86
CA ILE A 54 -7.30 6.96 -0.51
C ILE A 54 -8.14 7.82 -1.45
N CYS A 55 -7.52 8.30 -2.53
CA CYS A 55 -8.18 9.17 -3.50
C CYS A 55 -9.08 8.36 -4.44
N MET A 56 -10.22 8.93 -4.79
CA MET A 56 -11.13 8.39 -5.79
C MET A 56 -11.57 9.49 -6.76
N LEU A 57 -11.75 9.15 -8.03
CA LEU A 57 -12.42 10.01 -8.99
C LEU A 57 -13.87 10.21 -8.56
N HIS A 58 -14.22 11.45 -8.16
CA HIS A 58 -15.53 11.76 -7.60
C HIS A 58 -16.64 11.64 -8.65
N ASP A 59 -16.46 12.33 -9.78
CA ASP A 59 -17.36 12.31 -10.93
C ASP A 59 -16.58 12.56 -12.23
N LYS A 60 -17.27 12.58 -13.38
CA LYS A 60 -16.61 12.77 -14.69
C LYS A 60 -15.99 14.17 -14.83
N ASP A 61 -16.58 15.17 -14.19
CA ASP A 61 -16.13 16.56 -14.30
C ASP A 61 -14.92 16.83 -13.39
N ASP A 62 -14.58 15.88 -12.50
CA ASP A 62 -13.42 15.97 -11.62
C ASP A 62 -12.13 15.46 -12.27
N TYR A 63 -12.20 14.71 -13.37
CA TYR A 63 -11.04 14.08 -13.99
C TYR A 63 -9.91 15.05 -14.30
N ASP A 64 -10.21 16.14 -15.02
CA ASP A 64 -9.18 17.07 -15.48
C ASP A 64 -8.49 17.75 -14.29
N SER A 65 -9.26 18.13 -13.26
CA SER A 65 -8.71 18.73 -12.05
C SER A 65 -7.89 17.75 -11.23
N TYR A 66 -8.29 16.48 -11.15
CA TYR A 66 -7.55 15.44 -10.45
C TYR A 66 -6.23 15.12 -11.18
N PHE A 67 -6.28 15.02 -12.52
CA PHE A 67 -5.10 14.80 -13.33
C PHE A 67 -4.09 15.93 -13.16
N GLU A 68 -4.54 17.19 -13.27
CA GLU A 68 -3.67 18.36 -13.12
C GLU A 68 -3.09 18.49 -11.72
N ASP A 69 -3.89 18.28 -10.66
CA ASP A 69 -3.41 18.27 -9.27
C ASP A 69 -2.28 17.24 -9.07
N THR A 70 -2.47 16.04 -9.63
CA THR A 70 -1.47 14.95 -9.54
C THR A 70 -0.21 15.27 -10.31
N MET A 71 -0.33 15.77 -11.55
CA MET A 71 0.82 16.18 -12.36
C MET A 71 1.62 17.30 -11.69
N LYS A 72 0.91 18.31 -11.16
CA LYS A 72 1.52 19.43 -10.45
C LYS A 72 2.24 19.00 -9.17
N ALA A 73 1.63 18.09 -8.39
CA ALA A 73 2.24 17.56 -7.17
C ALA A 73 3.54 16.79 -7.47
N GLY A 74 3.61 16.10 -8.59
CA GLY A 74 4.81 15.41 -9.07
C GLY A 74 5.73 16.29 -9.94
N HIS A 75 5.58 17.63 -9.91
CA HIS A 75 6.37 18.58 -10.70
C HIS A 75 6.39 18.27 -12.21
N TYR A 76 5.33 17.64 -12.71
CA TYR A 76 5.17 17.17 -14.10
C TYR A 76 6.21 16.13 -14.56
N GLU A 77 6.87 15.46 -13.62
CA GLU A 77 7.77 14.34 -13.90
C GLU A 77 7.04 12.99 -13.97
N ASN A 78 5.74 12.98 -13.63
CA ASN A 78 4.89 11.81 -13.69
C ASN A 78 4.74 11.27 -15.11
N ARG A 79 4.65 9.95 -15.24
CA ARG A 79 4.20 9.32 -16.49
C ARG A 79 2.69 9.51 -16.62
N LYS A 80 2.27 10.26 -17.64
CA LYS A 80 0.86 10.63 -17.86
C LYS A 80 -0.06 9.43 -17.97
N GLU A 81 0.40 8.37 -18.64
CA GLU A 81 -0.34 7.13 -18.82
C GLU A 81 -0.61 6.42 -17.49
N SER A 82 0.37 6.45 -16.57
CA SER A 82 0.23 5.88 -15.23
C SER A 82 -0.75 6.68 -14.38
N VAL A 83 -0.71 8.01 -14.49
CA VAL A 83 -1.66 8.90 -13.79
C VAL A 83 -3.08 8.69 -14.32
N ASP A 84 -3.26 8.63 -15.65
CA ASP A 84 -4.56 8.36 -16.27
C ASP A 84 -5.15 7.02 -15.81
N LEU A 85 -4.35 5.96 -15.85
CA LEU A 85 -4.77 4.63 -15.40
C LEU A 85 -5.18 4.65 -13.93
N MET A 86 -4.36 5.24 -13.05
CA MET A 86 -4.64 5.35 -11.62
C MET A 86 -5.97 6.06 -11.35
N ILE A 87 -6.22 7.19 -12.02
CA ILE A 87 -7.44 7.97 -11.81
C ILE A 87 -8.67 7.20 -12.31
N ARG A 88 -8.61 6.62 -13.51
CA ARG A 88 -9.76 5.93 -14.11
C ARG A 88 -10.13 4.65 -13.38
N SER A 89 -9.15 3.90 -12.87
CA SER A 89 -9.40 2.68 -12.13
C SER A 89 -9.85 2.92 -10.68
N SER A 90 -9.69 4.15 -10.16
CA SER A 90 -9.88 4.43 -8.74
C SER A 90 -11.29 4.06 -8.22
N ARG A 91 -12.34 4.31 -8.99
CA ARG A 91 -13.73 3.98 -8.58
C ARG A 91 -13.94 2.48 -8.43
N GLU A 92 -13.47 1.69 -9.39
CA GLU A 92 -13.55 0.23 -9.36
C GLU A 92 -12.79 -0.34 -8.16
N ILE A 93 -11.57 0.15 -7.94
CA ILE A 93 -10.75 -0.26 -6.78
C ILE A 93 -11.45 0.06 -5.45
N ILE A 94 -12.09 1.22 -5.33
CA ILE A 94 -12.84 1.56 -4.10
C ILE A 94 -14.04 0.65 -3.91
N HIS A 95 -14.77 0.30 -4.97
CA HIS A 95 -15.84 -0.69 -4.91
C HIS A 95 -15.33 -2.06 -4.43
N ASP A 96 -14.19 -2.49 -4.94
CA ASP A 96 -13.56 -3.75 -4.50
C ASP A 96 -13.18 -3.70 -3.02
N LEU A 97 -12.56 -2.61 -2.56
CA LEU A 97 -12.20 -2.43 -1.14
C LEU A 97 -13.43 -2.50 -0.22
N ILE A 98 -14.52 -1.81 -0.61
CA ILE A 98 -15.80 -1.88 0.13
C ILE A 98 -16.35 -3.32 0.09
N GLY A 99 -16.26 -4.00 -1.04
CA GLY A 99 -16.65 -5.41 -1.19
C GLY A 99 -15.84 -6.36 -0.30
N TYR A 100 -14.58 -6.04 -0.03
CA TYR A 100 -13.72 -6.75 0.93
C TYR A 100 -13.98 -6.37 2.40
N GLY A 101 -14.92 -5.46 2.65
CA GLY A 101 -15.35 -5.07 3.99
C GLY A 101 -14.61 -3.87 4.57
N VAL A 102 -13.91 -3.07 3.75
CA VAL A 102 -13.32 -1.80 4.18
C VAL A 102 -14.44 -0.83 4.52
N ASP A 103 -14.41 -0.26 5.73
CA ASP A 103 -15.41 0.66 6.25
C ASP A 103 -14.85 2.09 6.22
N PHE A 104 -15.17 2.84 5.16
CA PHE A 104 -14.85 4.25 5.08
C PHE A 104 -15.82 5.09 5.90
N GLN A 105 -15.38 6.28 6.34
CA GLN A 105 -16.22 7.23 7.08
C GLN A 105 -17.46 7.58 6.27
N LYS A 106 -18.64 7.35 6.84
CA LYS A 106 -19.91 7.76 6.22
C LYS A 106 -20.19 9.25 6.46
N GLN A 107 -20.99 9.83 5.58
CA GLN A 107 -21.51 11.17 5.81
C GLN A 107 -22.34 11.21 7.10
N GLU A 108 -22.28 12.31 7.83
CA GLU A 108 -23.18 12.52 8.96
C GLU A 108 -24.59 12.67 8.39
N THR A 109 -25.51 11.82 8.84
CA THR A 109 -26.94 12.01 8.56
C THR A 109 -27.43 13.18 9.37
N ASP A 110 -28.12 14.14 8.75
CA ASP A 110 -28.82 15.20 9.47
C ASP A 110 -29.74 14.58 10.52
N GLU A 111 -29.90 15.24 11.67
CA GLU A 111 -30.76 14.81 12.80
C GLU A 111 -32.24 14.54 12.41
N SER A 112 -32.62 14.78 11.16
CA SER A 112 -33.93 14.50 10.59
C SER A 112 -34.19 13.05 10.21
N GLY A 113 -33.18 12.15 10.36
CA GLY A 113 -33.39 10.68 10.21
C GLY A 113 -33.76 10.24 8.78
N ASN A 114 -33.55 11.07 7.78
CA ASN A 114 -33.65 10.61 6.40
C ASN A 114 -32.42 9.78 6.07
N GLU A 115 -32.53 8.45 6.22
CA GLU A 115 -31.69 7.53 5.45
C GLU A 115 -31.71 8.02 4.00
N ALA A 116 -30.55 8.07 3.37
CA ALA A 116 -30.43 8.46 1.96
C ALA A 116 -31.55 7.78 1.18
N ALA A 117 -32.49 8.57 0.71
CA ALA A 117 -33.77 8.11 0.24
C ALA A 117 -33.54 6.99 -0.78
N ASP A 118 -34.24 5.88 -0.56
CA ASP A 118 -34.50 4.86 -1.58
C ASP A 118 -35.29 5.55 -2.71
N ASN A 119 -34.58 6.29 -3.53
CA ASN A 119 -35.09 6.97 -4.71
C ASN A 119 -35.24 5.95 -5.83
N GLY A 120 -36.21 5.04 -5.66
CA GLY A 120 -36.77 4.32 -6.80
C GLY A 120 -35.80 3.53 -7.66
N GLY A 121 -34.95 2.67 -7.08
CA GLY A 121 -34.23 1.63 -7.83
C GLY A 121 -32.84 2.00 -8.37
N GLU A 122 -32.34 3.20 -8.21
CA GLU A 122 -30.93 3.53 -8.47
C GLU A 122 -30.08 3.25 -7.22
N LYS A 123 -29.02 2.45 -7.37
CA LYS A 123 -28.07 2.21 -6.29
C LYS A 123 -27.41 3.53 -5.93
N ALA A 124 -27.45 3.91 -4.63
CA ALA A 124 -26.75 5.08 -4.12
C ALA A 124 -25.27 5.03 -4.52
N GLU A 125 -24.77 6.12 -5.06
CA GLU A 125 -23.37 6.25 -5.47
C GLU A 125 -22.45 6.39 -4.23
N ILE A 126 -21.17 6.03 -4.36
CA ILE A 126 -20.19 6.12 -3.25
C ILE A 126 -20.18 7.53 -2.64
N GLN A 127 -20.26 8.57 -3.47
CA GLN A 127 -20.26 9.97 -3.04
C GLN A 127 -21.49 10.37 -2.23
N ASP A 128 -22.57 9.62 -2.31
CA ASP A 128 -23.81 9.88 -1.56
C ASP A 128 -23.78 9.22 -0.17
N ILE A 129 -22.90 8.23 0.01
CA ILE A 129 -22.82 7.42 1.25
C ILE A 129 -21.66 7.87 2.12
N TYR A 130 -20.50 8.14 1.51
CA TYR A 130 -19.25 8.33 2.24
C TYR A 130 -18.81 9.79 2.29
N ALA A 131 -18.16 10.14 3.39
CA ALA A 131 -17.54 11.45 3.57
C ALA A 131 -16.22 11.53 2.80
N PHE A 132 -15.97 12.65 2.16
CA PHE A 132 -14.72 12.96 1.49
C PHE A 132 -14.02 14.11 2.17
N THR A 133 -12.71 14.00 2.30
CA THR A 133 -11.85 15.08 2.79
C THR A 133 -10.87 15.55 1.72
N ARG A 134 -10.23 16.66 2.00
CA ARG A 134 -9.19 17.24 1.16
C ARG A 134 -7.88 17.33 1.94
N GLU A 135 -6.82 16.84 1.35
CA GLU A 135 -5.46 17.02 1.85
C GLU A 135 -4.66 17.94 0.93
N GLY A 136 -3.42 18.24 1.32
CA GLY A 136 -2.54 19.09 0.52
C GLY A 136 -2.41 18.61 -0.93
N ALA A 137 -2.25 19.54 -1.87
CA ALA A 137 -2.20 19.34 -3.32
C ALA A 137 -3.51 19.00 -4.02
N HIS A 138 -4.59 18.69 -3.33
CA HIS A 138 -5.91 18.49 -3.94
C HIS A 138 -6.72 19.77 -4.02
N SER A 139 -7.27 20.09 -5.20
CA SER A 139 -8.17 21.22 -5.42
C SER A 139 -9.61 20.94 -4.96
N ARG A 140 -9.99 19.64 -4.88
CA ARG A 140 -11.33 19.18 -4.46
C ARG A 140 -11.24 18.08 -3.39
N PRO A 141 -12.30 17.85 -2.57
CA PRO A 141 -12.38 16.68 -1.71
C PRO A 141 -12.49 15.41 -2.56
N ARG A 142 -11.48 14.51 -2.47
CA ARG A 142 -11.42 13.23 -3.22
C ARG A 142 -11.00 12.07 -2.36
N ILE A 143 -10.74 12.30 -1.09
CA ILE A 143 -10.08 11.37 -0.20
C ILE A 143 -11.10 10.70 0.69
N LEU A 144 -11.28 9.42 0.50
CA LEU A 144 -11.98 8.53 1.42
C LEU A 144 -11.06 8.17 2.58
N PHE A 145 -11.57 8.10 3.78
CA PHE A 145 -10.78 7.89 4.99
C PHE A 145 -11.55 7.07 6.04
N HIS A 146 -10.82 6.52 7.00
CA HIS A 146 -11.37 5.91 8.21
C HIS A 146 -10.64 6.49 9.42
N ALA A 147 -11.21 7.50 10.06
CA ALA A 147 -10.54 8.31 11.08
C ALA A 147 -9.13 8.75 10.61
N ASP A 148 -8.08 8.52 11.41
CA ASP A 148 -6.68 8.70 11.02
C ASP A 148 -5.90 7.36 10.93
N ILE A 149 -6.62 6.27 10.63
CA ILE A 149 -6.08 4.91 10.56
C ILE A 149 -6.51 4.17 9.29
N THR A 150 -6.70 4.90 8.20
CA THR A 150 -7.21 4.35 6.93
C THR A 150 -6.37 3.20 6.40
N GLY A 151 -5.04 3.29 6.51
CA GLY A 151 -4.15 2.22 6.09
C GLY A 151 -4.34 0.94 6.89
N LYS A 152 -4.50 1.06 8.22
CA LYS A 152 -4.83 -0.08 9.09
C LYS A 152 -6.16 -0.72 8.70
N GLU A 153 -7.19 0.10 8.48
CA GLU A 153 -8.51 -0.40 8.08
C GLU A 153 -8.41 -1.21 6.79
N ILE A 154 -7.83 -0.63 5.74
CA ILE A 154 -7.68 -1.29 4.44
C ILE A 154 -6.87 -2.58 4.56
N THR A 155 -5.67 -2.52 5.13
CA THR A 155 -4.76 -3.68 5.15
C THR A 155 -5.29 -4.80 6.03
N SER A 156 -5.93 -4.50 7.17
CA SER A 156 -6.53 -5.51 8.05
C SER A 156 -7.68 -6.25 7.37
N LYS A 157 -8.53 -5.54 6.62
CA LYS A 157 -9.63 -6.18 5.88
C LYS A 157 -9.12 -7.03 4.72
N LEU A 158 -8.18 -6.53 3.93
CA LEU A 158 -7.56 -7.30 2.86
C LEU A 158 -6.86 -8.56 3.41
N LEU A 159 -6.12 -8.44 4.51
CA LEU A 159 -5.49 -9.58 5.16
C LEU A 159 -6.51 -10.61 5.65
N ALA A 160 -7.63 -10.16 6.22
CA ALA A 160 -8.71 -11.04 6.65
C ALA A 160 -9.30 -11.83 5.47
N GLN A 161 -9.44 -11.20 4.30
CA GLN A 161 -9.89 -11.88 3.07
C GLN A 161 -8.82 -12.86 2.55
N VAL A 162 -7.56 -12.46 2.48
CA VAL A 162 -6.47 -13.33 2.03
C VAL A 162 -6.36 -14.58 2.91
N LYS A 163 -6.51 -14.46 4.23
CA LYS A 163 -6.49 -15.60 5.16
C LYS A 163 -7.61 -16.62 4.92
N GLN A 164 -8.67 -16.25 4.22
CA GLN A 164 -9.77 -17.17 3.86
C GLN A 164 -9.50 -17.94 2.56
N LEU A 165 -8.46 -17.55 1.79
CA LEU A 165 -8.12 -18.17 0.53
C LEU A 165 -7.37 -19.48 0.75
N SER A 166 -7.96 -20.60 0.36
CA SER A 166 -7.36 -21.95 0.50
C SER A 166 -6.13 -22.15 -0.42
N ASN A 167 -5.99 -21.35 -1.45
CA ASN A 167 -4.89 -21.41 -2.43
C ASN A 167 -3.71 -20.51 -2.07
N VAL A 168 -3.75 -19.79 -0.93
CA VAL A 168 -2.68 -18.90 -0.47
C VAL A 168 -2.01 -19.49 0.77
N THR A 169 -0.70 -19.62 0.72
CA THR A 169 0.17 -19.95 1.86
C THR A 169 0.89 -18.69 2.33
N LEU A 170 0.74 -18.35 3.61
CA LEU A 170 1.39 -17.18 4.23
C LEU A 170 2.59 -17.62 5.06
N LEU A 171 3.77 -17.04 4.80
CA LEU A 171 5.01 -17.30 5.52
C LEU A 171 5.49 -16.01 6.19
N GLU A 172 5.32 -15.94 7.51
CA GLU A 172 5.83 -14.84 8.32
C GLU A 172 7.32 -15.00 8.62
N TYR A 173 7.97 -13.88 8.98
CA TYR A 173 9.40 -13.86 9.35
C TYR A 173 10.29 -14.53 8.30
N THR A 174 9.92 -14.34 7.05
CA THR A 174 10.59 -14.91 5.89
C THR A 174 11.06 -13.78 4.98
N THR A 175 12.37 -13.70 4.78
CA THR A 175 13.02 -12.66 4.00
C THR A 175 13.43 -13.20 2.64
N MET A 176 13.06 -12.49 1.55
CA MET A 176 13.64 -12.73 0.24
C MET A 176 15.11 -12.29 0.25
N THR A 177 16.02 -13.20 -0.03
CA THR A 177 17.46 -12.93 -0.07
C THR A 177 17.99 -12.73 -1.49
N ASP A 178 17.32 -13.34 -2.47
CA ASP A 178 17.66 -13.22 -3.88
C ASP A 178 16.51 -13.69 -4.79
N ILE A 179 16.69 -13.57 -6.10
CA ILE A 179 15.85 -14.20 -7.12
C ILE A 179 16.54 -15.41 -7.74
N ILE A 180 15.75 -16.37 -8.18
CA ILE A 180 16.20 -17.50 -8.99
C ILE A 180 16.12 -17.07 -10.44
N VAL A 181 17.24 -17.09 -11.15
CA VAL A 181 17.31 -16.71 -12.57
C VAL A 181 17.76 -17.90 -13.39
N GLU A 182 16.98 -18.28 -14.39
CA GLU A 182 17.29 -19.32 -15.35
C GLU A 182 16.98 -18.80 -16.76
N ASN A 183 17.95 -18.87 -17.67
CA ASN A 183 17.81 -18.40 -19.06
C ASN A 183 17.29 -16.94 -19.18
N ASP A 184 17.80 -16.04 -18.36
CA ASP A 184 17.40 -14.64 -18.26
C ASP A 184 15.94 -14.41 -17.80
N GLU A 185 15.30 -15.42 -17.24
CA GLU A 185 13.94 -15.32 -16.66
C GLU A 185 13.98 -15.52 -15.15
N CYS A 186 13.17 -14.76 -14.42
CA CYS A 186 12.94 -14.98 -12.99
C CYS A 186 12.04 -16.22 -12.81
N LYS A 187 12.53 -17.22 -12.10
CA LYS A 187 11.85 -18.48 -11.81
C LYS A 187 11.49 -18.64 -10.33
N GLY A 188 11.48 -17.57 -9.57
CA GLY A 188 11.16 -17.58 -8.17
C GLY A 188 12.17 -16.82 -7.32
N ILE A 189 12.25 -17.17 -6.05
CA ILE A 189 13.08 -16.47 -5.06
C ILE A 189 13.88 -17.44 -4.19
N LEU A 190 15.01 -16.96 -3.70
CA LEU A 190 15.68 -17.49 -2.52
C LEU A 190 15.13 -16.78 -1.29
N ALA A 191 14.81 -17.53 -0.26
CA ALA A 191 14.26 -17.01 0.98
C ALA A 191 14.99 -17.59 2.20
N GLN A 192 14.95 -16.84 3.29
CA GLN A 192 15.49 -17.25 4.58
C GLN A 192 14.43 -17.05 5.66
N ASP A 193 14.21 -18.07 6.48
CA ASP A 193 13.30 -18.00 7.64
C ASP A 193 13.95 -17.30 8.85
N LYS A 194 13.18 -17.16 9.94
CA LYS A 194 13.64 -16.54 11.20
C LYS A 194 14.79 -17.27 11.89
N ASP A 195 14.96 -18.56 11.59
CA ASP A 195 15.99 -19.43 12.19
C ASP A 195 17.27 -19.45 11.34
N GLY A 196 17.27 -18.72 10.22
CA GLY A 196 18.40 -18.62 9.29
C GLY A 196 18.47 -19.73 8.25
N ASN A 197 17.44 -20.59 8.15
CA ASN A 197 17.42 -21.63 7.14
C ASN A 197 17.07 -21.03 5.79
N GLU A 198 17.91 -21.31 4.80
CA GLU A 198 17.69 -20.91 3.41
C GLU A 198 16.86 -21.95 2.66
N PHE A 199 15.97 -21.49 1.80
CA PHE A 199 15.15 -22.34 0.95
C PHE A 199 14.76 -21.61 -0.35
N GLU A 200 14.33 -22.40 -1.34
CA GLU A 200 13.91 -21.93 -2.64
C GLU A 200 12.36 -21.94 -2.74
N ILE A 201 11.81 -20.89 -3.33
CA ILE A 201 10.41 -20.87 -3.78
C ILE A 201 10.43 -20.70 -5.29
N HIS A 202 10.19 -21.80 -6.02
CA HIS A 202 10.07 -21.76 -7.47
C HIS A 202 8.67 -21.30 -7.86
N ALA A 203 8.58 -20.36 -8.78
CA ALA A 203 7.31 -19.81 -9.25
C ALA A 203 7.43 -19.28 -10.69
N GLU A 204 6.35 -19.39 -11.45
CA GLU A 204 6.28 -18.78 -12.79
C GLU A 204 6.24 -17.25 -12.71
N ASN A 205 5.58 -16.72 -11.67
CA ASN A 205 5.43 -15.28 -11.46
C ASN A 205 5.97 -14.86 -10.10
N THR A 206 6.71 -13.75 -10.07
CA THR A 206 7.20 -13.14 -8.85
C THR A 206 6.70 -11.72 -8.74
N ILE A 207 5.89 -11.41 -7.71
CA ILE A 207 5.36 -10.08 -7.43
C ILE A 207 6.17 -9.46 -6.29
N TRP A 208 6.89 -8.38 -6.58
CA TRP A 208 7.63 -7.63 -5.58
C TRP A 208 6.78 -6.50 -5.00
N ALA A 209 6.21 -6.74 -3.83
CA ALA A 209 5.47 -5.76 -3.04
C ALA A 209 6.19 -5.46 -1.71
N SER A 210 7.52 -5.53 -1.73
CA SER A 210 8.41 -5.49 -0.56
C SER A 210 8.57 -4.12 0.09
N GLY A 211 7.90 -3.09 -0.45
CA GLY A 211 8.00 -1.72 0.06
C GLY A 211 9.33 -1.03 -0.28
N GLY A 212 9.59 0.08 0.39
CA GLY A 212 10.72 0.94 0.12
C GLY A 212 11.92 0.75 1.07
N ILE A 213 12.73 1.82 1.19
CA ILE A 213 14.02 1.84 1.91
C ILE A 213 13.94 2.65 3.22
N GLY A 214 12.75 3.10 3.61
CA GLY A 214 12.57 4.06 4.70
C GLY A 214 13.14 3.61 6.06
N GLY A 215 13.21 2.31 6.32
CA GLY A 215 13.77 1.77 7.56
C GLY A 215 15.28 2.02 7.75
N ARG A 216 16.01 2.36 6.69
CA ARG A 216 17.45 2.69 6.78
C ARG A 216 17.73 4.11 7.29
N TYR A 217 16.74 4.99 7.32
CA TYR A 217 16.93 6.36 7.79
C TYR A 217 16.83 6.46 9.31
N LYS A 218 17.75 7.21 9.91
CA LYS A 218 17.81 7.42 11.38
C LYS A 218 16.52 8.02 11.94
N HIS A 219 15.88 8.89 11.21
CA HIS A 219 14.63 9.56 11.58
C HIS A 219 13.56 9.18 10.55
N SER A 220 12.89 8.08 10.79
CA SER A 220 11.90 7.53 9.86
C SER A 220 10.58 7.23 10.55
N THR A 221 9.49 7.36 9.81
CA THR A 221 8.15 6.92 10.19
C THR A 221 7.88 5.48 9.79
N ASN A 222 8.78 4.88 9.00
CA ASN A 222 8.66 3.52 8.48
C ASN A 222 9.09 2.47 9.51
N PHE A 223 8.69 1.22 9.30
CA PHE A 223 9.23 0.10 10.05
C PHE A 223 10.73 -0.08 9.77
N PRO A 224 11.55 -0.41 10.80
CA PRO A 224 13.00 -0.57 10.63
C PRO A 224 13.40 -1.71 9.67
N HIS A 225 12.54 -2.72 9.48
CA HIS A 225 12.81 -3.86 8.60
C HIS A 225 12.60 -3.55 7.10
N LEU A 226 12.09 -2.37 6.76
CA LEU A 226 11.96 -1.92 5.37
C LEU A 226 13.30 -1.38 4.86
N THR A 227 14.12 -2.26 4.34
CA THR A 227 15.55 -1.99 4.02
C THR A 227 15.85 -1.91 2.54
N GLY A 228 14.82 -1.96 1.67
CA GLY A 228 14.98 -1.82 0.22
C GLY A 228 15.60 -3.06 -0.43
N ASP A 229 15.24 -4.25 0.02
CA ASP A 229 15.85 -5.51 -0.45
C ASP A 229 15.70 -5.70 -1.96
N ALA A 230 14.54 -5.35 -2.52
CA ALA A 230 14.30 -5.39 -3.97
C ALA A 230 15.29 -4.50 -4.74
N LEU A 231 15.66 -3.34 -4.22
CA LEU A 231 16.65 -2.45 -4.87
C LEU A 231 18.02 -3.11 -4.91
N THR A 232 18.47 -3.68 -3.79
CA THR A 232 19.78 -4.36 -3.70
C THR A 232 19.83 -5.58 -4.61
N ILE A 233 18.76 -6.38 -4.65
CA ILE A 233 18.67 -7.55 -5.53
C ILE A 233 18.64 -7.13 -7.00
N SER A 234 17.87 -6.08 -7.34
CA SER A 234 17.83 -5.54 -8.70
C SER A 234 19.21 -5.09 -9.18
N GLU A 235 19.95 -4.35 -8.35
CA GLU A 235 21.31 -3.92 -8.67
C GLU A 235 22.24 -5.12 -8.93
N LYS A 236 22.17 -6.13 -8.07
CA LYS A 236 22.97 -7.37 -8.19
C LYS A 236 22.73 -8.08 -9.53
N HIS A 237 21.51 -8.09 -10.03
CA HIS A 237 21.11 -8.74 -11.27
C HIS A 237 21.12 -7.82 -12.50
N GLY A 238 21.63 -6.59 -12.37
CA GLY A 238 21.68 -5.63 -13.48
C GLY A 238 20.30 -5.13 -13.95
N ILE A 239 19.26 -5.29 -13.14
CA ILE A 239 17.94 -4.76 -13.42
C ILE A 239 18.01 -3.24 -13.31
N ARG A 240 17.49 -2.55 -14.31
CA ARG A 240 17.53 -1.08 -14.36
C ARG A 240 16.77 -0.47 -13.19
N LEU A 241 17.44 0.41 -12.46
CA LEU A 241 16.88 1.23 -11.40
C LEU A 241 16.74 2.68 -11.87
N GLU A 242 15.67 3.35 -11.44
CA GLU A 242 15.40 4.76 -11.76
C GLU A 242 15.10 5.53 -10.47
N HIS A 243 15.42 6.81 -10.42
CA HIS A 243 15.03 7.75 -9.36
C HIS A 243 15.39 7.30 -7.94
N LEU A 244 16.60 6.75 -7.75
CA LEU A 244 17.07 6.30 -6.43
C LEU A 244 17.28 7.44 -5.43
N ASP A 245 17.31 8.67 -5.90
CA ASP A 245 17.38 9.91 -5.12
C ASP A 245 16.00 10.39 -4.63
N TYR A 246 14.91 9.79 -5.10
CA TYR A 246 13.55 10.18 -4.70
C TYR A 246 13.23 9.66 -3.30
N VAL A 247 13.26 10.56 -2.33
CA VAL A 247 12.90 10.30 -0.94
C VAL A 247 11.84 11.31 -0.51
N GLN A 248 10.66 10.81 -0.17
CA GLN A 248 9.62 11.68 0.37
C GLN A 248 9.91 11.99 1.84
N ILE A 249 10.00 13.29 2.17
CA ILE A 249 10.15 13.77 3.54
C ILE A 249 8.79 14.24 4.04
N HIS A 250 8.24 13.55 5.04
CA HIS A 250 7.00 14.00 5.68
C HIS A 250 7.29 15.23 6.55
N PRO A 251 6.57 16.35 6.35
CA PRO A 251 6.92 17.63 6.99
C PRO A 251 6.60 17.71 8.48
N THR A 252 5.76 16.81 9.01
CA THR A 252 5.32 16.85 10.40
C THR A 252 5.49 15.48 11.09
N THR A 253 6.59 15.33 11.82
CA THR A 253 6.83 14.16 12.67
C THR A 253 7.20 14.61 14.07
N LEU A 254 6.81 13.84 15.08
CA LEU A 254 7.17 14.12 16.45
C LEU A 254 8.66 13.85 16.66
N TYR A 255 9.42 14.87 17.05
CA TYR A 255 10.82 14.70 17.41
C TYR A 255 10.94 13.85 18.70
N SER A 256 11.80 12.85 18.68
CA SER A 256 12.14 12.04 19.84
C SER A 256 13.61 11.67 19.85
N LYS A 257 14.22 11.69 21.05
CA LYS A 257 15.57 11.17 21.29
C LYS A 257 15.59 9.65 21.46
N LYS A 258 14.42 9.03 21.67
CA LYS A 258 14.31 7.56 21.79
C LYS A 258 14.60 6.91 20.44
N PRO A 259 15.28 5.76 20.41
CA PRO A 259 15.45 4.99 19.20
C PRO A 259 14.12 4.47 18.65
N GLY A 260 14.10 4.08 17.38
CA GLY A 260 12.93 3.50 16.72
C GLY A 260 12.17 4.48 15.85
N ARG A 261 11.02 4.01 15.38
CA ARG A 261 10.14 4.71 14.45
C ARG A 261 9.63 6.03 15.04
N ARG A 262 9.55 7.07 14.21
CA ARG A 262 8.97 8.37 14.59
C ARG A 262 7.46 8.33 14.44
N PHE A 263 6.77 8.99 15.36
CA PHE A 263 5.32 9.17 15.27
C PHE A 263 5.00 10.22 14.20
N LEU A 264 4.10 9.87 13.29
CA LEU A 264 3.59 10.75 12.25
C LEU A 264 2.47 11.61 12.84
N ILE A 265 2.59 12.93 12.71
CA ILE A 265 1.49 13.85 12.98
C ILE A 265 0.66 13.91 11.71
N SER A 266 -0.61 13.53 11.79
CA SER A 266 -1.50 13.41 10.65
C SER A 266 -1.53 14.69 9.80
N GLU A 267 -1.62 14.52 8.50
CA GLU A 267 -1.72 15.62 7.55
C GLU A 267 -3.05 16.38 7.69
N SER A 268 -4.10 15.74 8.14
CA SER A 268 -5.40 16.35 8.44
C SER A 268 -5.27 17.53 9.42
N VAL A 269 -4.33 17.46 10.39
CA VAL A 269 -4.05 18.57 11.32
C VAL A 269 -3.65 19.84 10.56
N ARG A 270 -2.90 19.71 9.47
CA ARG A 270 -2.54 20.86 8.59
C ARG A 270 -3.69 21.25 7.67
N GLY A 271 -4.48 20.27 7.22
CA GLY A 271 -5.69 20.51 6.44
C GLY A 271 -6.69 21.40 7.17
N GLU A 272 -6.78 21.26 8.50
CA GLU A 272 -7.59 22.08 9.40
C GLU A 272 -6.94 23.45 9.74
N GLY A 273 -5.84 23.81 9.07
CA GLY A 273 -5.23 25.14 9.19
C GLY A 273 -4.19 25.30 10.31
N VAL A 274 -3.76 24.21 10.96
CA VAL A 274 -2.70 24.28 11.96
C VAL A 274 -1.37 24.61 11.30
N VAL A 275 -0.63 25.54 11.89
CA VAL A 275 0.69 25.99 11.42
C VAL A 275 1.77 25.70 12.45
N LEU A 276 2.98 25.44 11.97
CA LEU A 276 4.14 25.32 12.85
C LEU A 276 4.63 26.70 13.25
N LEU A 277 4.72 26.92 14.56
CA LEU A 277 5.23 28.16 15.12
C LEU A 277 6.61 27.93 15.74
N ASN A 278 7.48 28.92 15.65
CA ASN A 278 8.73 28.92 16.38
C ASN A 278 8.54 29.54 17.80
N SER A 279 9.59 29.51 18.63
CA SER A 279 9.55 30.02 20.01
C SER A 279 9.29 31.52 20.14
N LYS A 280 9.23 32.27 19.04
CA LYS A 280 8.95 33.73 19.04
C LYS A 280 7.50 34.03 18.58
N LYS A 281 6.82 33.04 18.16
CA LYS A 281 5.39 32.92 17.95
C LYS A 281 5.02 31.49 17.59
#